data_d988ee25df28ea0a7fbf1cb89f1d2915
#
_entry.id   d988ee25df28ea0a7fbf1cb89f1d2915
#
_cell.length_a   1.000
_cell.length_b   1.000
_cell.length_c   1.000
_cell.angle_alpha   90.00
_cell.angle_beta   90.00
_cell.angle_gamma   90.00
#
_symmetry.space_group_name_H-M   'P 1'
#
loop_
_entity.id
_entity.type
_entity.pdbx_description
1 polymer ?
#
loop_
_entity_poly.entity_id
_entity_poly.type
_entity_poly.pdbx_seq_one_letter_code
_entity_poly.pdbx_strand_id
1 'polypeptide(L)'
;NTTSGEMFVLTDATAGSNVWTNVGSGEGDVLPWVFGGLLEGYVAGGQSSVPGPVSNTIQKFAFASNTTGTNLGDLTRTTYIAEGTSSNTHGYSPGGLGVSTIDKFQFATANNASSHGSLTSARHSSGASNNETDGFVFGGQSFVSTIEKYAFTSNTTASSHGNLTEATNAKTGNSSETHGFASGGYSNALSPIFRTTVDKFAFASNT
;
A
#
# COMPACT_ATOMS: atom_id res chain seq x y z
N ASN A 1 24.00 -19.65 -1.36
CA ASN A 1 23.79 -18.86 -0.13
C ASN A 1 24.95 -19.08 0.85
N THR A 2 25.74 -18.04 1.11
CA THR A 2 26.94 -18.16 1.97
C THR A 2 26.61 -18.16 3.46
N THR A 3 25.40 -17.74 3.84
CA THR A 3 24.97 -17.66 5.24
C THR A 3 24.32 -18.95 5.73
N SER A 4 23.47 -19.57 4.91
CA SER A 4 22.79 -20.84 5.25
C SER A 4 23.52 -22.09 4.72
N GLY A 5 24.50 -21.92 3.84
CA GLY A 5 25.18 -23.04 3.17
C GLY A 5 24.33 -23.76 2.12
N GLU A 6 23.14 -23.24 1.81
CA GLU A 6 22.26 -23.81 0.79
C GLU A 6 22.80 -23.58 -0.63
N MET A 7 22.58 -24.55 -1.50
CA MET A 7 22.95 -24.49 -2.90
C MET A 7 21.69 -24.44 -3.78
N PHE A 8 21.69 -23.55 -4.75
CA PHE A 8 20.59 -23.37 -5.69
C PHE A 8 21.10 -23.53 -7.12
N VAL A 9 20.28 -24.10 -7.98
CA VAL A 9 20.51 -24.17 -9.44
C VAL A 9 19.47 -23.30 -10.12
N LEU A 10 19.89 -22.45 -11.05
CA LEU A 10 19.00 -21.69 -11.91
C LEU A 10 18.31 -22.64 -12.89
N THR A 11 17.02 -22.91 -12.70
CA THR A 11 16.23 -23.83 -13.53
C THR A 11 15.40 -23.09 -14.58
N ASP A 12 15.13 -21.81 -14.38
CA ASP A 12 14.51 -20.92 -15.36
C ASP A 12 15.26 -19.58 -15.37
N ALA A 13 15.84 -19.24 -16.52
CA ALA A 13 16.62 -18.03 -16.73
C ALA A 13 15.81 -16.91 -17.42
N THR A 14 14.49 -17.02 -17.50
CA THR A 14 13.63 -16.00 -18.10
C THR A 14 13.78 -14.66 -17.36
N ALA A 15 14.16 -13.61 -18.07
CA ALA A 15 14.37 -12.31 -17.49
C ALA A 15 13.11 -11.81 -16.74
N GLY A 16 13.27 -11.46 -15.45
CA GLY A 16 12.18 -11.07 -14.56
C GLY A 16 11.37 -12.22 -13.96
N SER A 17 11.71 -13.49 -14.32
CA SER A 17 11.04 -14.70 -13.82
C SER A 17 12.01 -15.82 -13.51
N ASN A 18 13.23 -15.48 -13.11
CA ASN A 18 14.27 -16.46 -12.79
C ASN A 18 13.83 -17.36 -11.62
N VAL A 19 13.95 -18.68 -11.81
CA VAL A 19 13.68 -19.68 -10.77
C VAL A 19 14.99 -20.35 -10.37
N TRP A 20 15.28 -20.34 -9.08
CA TRP A 20 16.44 -20.97 -8.46
C TRP A 20 15.96 -22.12 -7.59
N THR A 21 16.11 -23.35 -8.10
CA THR A 21 15.69 -24.55 -7.37
C THR A 21 16.74 -24.94 -6.33
N ASN A 22 16.31 -25.15 -5.09
CA ASN A 22 17.17 -25.65 -4.02
C ASN A 22 17.53 -27.12 -4.29
N VAL A 23 18.84 -27.43 -4.31
CA VAL A 23 19.35 -28.80 -4.55
C VAL A 23 19.65 -29.57 -3.26
N GLY A 24 19.24 -29.04 -2.11
CA GLY A 24 19.40 -29.65 -0.79
C GLY A 24 18.06 -29.80 -0.05
N SER A 25 18.15 -30.11 1.24
CA SER A 25 17.00 -30.17 2.15
C SER A 25 16.69 -28.84 2.81
N GLY A 26 16.99 -27.72 2.15
CA GLY A 26 16.80 -26.37 2.64
C GLY A 26 15.35 -25.86 2.62
N GLU A 27 15.16 -24.56 2.80
CA GLU A 27 13.87 -23.91 3.04
C GLU A 27 12.97 -23.71 1.79
N GLY A 28 13.28 -24.38 0.68
CA GLY A 28 12.53 -24.30 -0.57
C GLY A 28 13.21 -23.49 -1.67
N ASP A 29 12.53 -23.34 -2.80
CA ASP A 29 13.07 -22.66 -3.97
C ASP A 29 13.10 -21.14 -3.80
N VAL A 30 14.13 -20.50 -4.32
CA VAL A 30 14.15 -19.03 -4.44
C VAL A 30 13.38 -18.67 -5.72
N LEU A 31 12.19 -18.23 -5.55
CA LEU A 31 11.36 -17.68 -6.62
C LEU A 31 11.62 -16.16 -6.75
N PRO A 32 11.51 -15.60 -7.96
CA PRO A 32 11.54 -14.17 -8.10
C PRO A 32 10.40 -13.56 -7.28
N TRP A 33 10.67 -12.43 -6.64
CA TRP A 33 9.60 -11.66 -6.01
C TRP A 33 8.58 -11.27 -7.09
N VAL A 34 7.41 -11.87 -7.03
CA VAL A 34 6.31 -11.55 -7.92
C VAL A 34 5.39 -10.59 -7.18
N PHE A 35 5.31 -9.36 -7.66
CA PHE A 35 4.32 -8.40 -7.16
C PHE A 35 2.93 -9.01 -7.31
N GLY A 36 2.20 -9.19 -6.21
CA GLY A 36 0.87 -9.84 -6.19
C GLY A 36 -0.21 -9.14 -7.03
N GLY A 37 0.09 -7.98 -7.61
CA GLY A 37 -0.75 -7.21 -8.50
C GLY A 37 -0.45 -7.35 -10.00
N LEU A 38 0.21 -8.42 -10.46
CA LEU A 38 0.58 -8.55 -11.87
C LEU A 38 -0.59 -8.77 -12.82
N LEU A 39 -1.71 -9.27 -12.36
CA LEU A 39 -2.84 -9.64 -13.22
C LEU A 39 -4.06 -8.79 -13.01
N GLU A 40 -4.25 -8.22 -11.82
CA GLU A 40 -5.47 -7.57 -11.40
C GLU A 40 -5.19 -6.30 -10.59
N GLY A 41 -6.03 -5.29 -10.78
CA GLY A 41 -6.08 -4.07 -9.97
C GLY A 41 -7.33 -4.04 -9.10
N TYR A 42 -7.27 -3.31 -7.99
CA TYR A 42 -8.35 -3.20 -7.03
C TYR A 42 -8.65 -1.73 -6.73
N VAL A 43 -9.94 -1.41 -6.62
CA VAL A 43 -10.44 -0.09 -6.19
C VAL A 43 -11.38 -0.32 -5.01
N ALA A 44 -11.22 0.44 -3.95
CA ALA A 44 -12.00 0.27 -2.73
C ALA A 44 -12.61 1.59 -2.26
N GLY A 45 -13.92 1.58 -1.99
CA GLY A 45 -14.68 2.77 -1.62
C GLY A 45 -14.88 3.75 -2.76
N GLY A 46 -15.01 5.02 -2.44
CA GLY A 46 -15.20 6.10 -3.40
C GLY A 46 -16.51 6.85 -3.23
N GLN A 47 -16.67 7.92 -4.00
CA GLN A 47 -17.88 8.75 -4.04
C GLN A 47 -18.31 8.96 -5.48
N SER A 48 -19.58 8.72 -5.79
CA SER A 48 -20.09 8.75 -7.17
C SER A 48 -20.29 10.16 -7.72
N SER A 49 -20.50 11.15 -6.85
CA SER A 49 -20.68 12.57 -7.17
C SER A 49 -20.44 13.43 -5.93
N VAL A 50 -20.29 14.75 -6.10
CA VAL A 50 -20.11 15.69 -4.98
C VAL A 50 -21.21 16.77 -5.02
N PRO A 51 -22.15 16.77 -4.05
CA PRO A 51 -22.39 15.74 -3.03
C PRO A 51 -22.98 14.48 -3.65
N GLY A 52 -22.74 13.32 -3.02
CA GLY A 52 -23.28 12.04 -3.47
C GLY A 52 -22.98 10.88 -2.52
N PRO A 53 -23.55 9.72 -2.80
CA PRO A 53 -23.37 8.56 -1.94
C PRO A 53 -21.90 8.10 -1.90
N VAL A 54 -21.49 7.71 -0.72
CA VAL A 54 -20.15 7.15 -0.46
C VAL A 54 -20.28 5.63 -0.43
N SER A 55 -19.37 4.94 -1.12
CA SER A 55 -19.36 3.49 -1.27
C SER A 55 -18.42 2.81 -0.27
N ASN A 56 -18.69 1.57 0.04
CA ASN A 56 -17.77 0.63 0.69
C ASN A 56 -17.33 -0.50 -0.24
N THR A 57 -17.80 -0.53 -1.47
CA THR A 57 -17.55 -1.63 -2.41
C THR A 57 -16.07 -1.74 -2.78
N ILE A 58 -15.58 -2.96 -2.80
CA ILE A 58 -14.26 -3.31 -3.35
C ILE A 58 -14.49 -3.90 -4.73
N GLN A 59 -13.91 -3.31 -5.74
CA GLN A 59 -13.96 -3.78 -7.12
C GLN A 59 -12.61 -4.29 -7.57
N LYS A 60 -12.64 -5.36 -8.37
CA LYS A 60 -11.48 -5.98 -9.00
C LYS A 60 -11.60 -5.88 -10.52
N PHE A 61 -10.51 -5.55 -11.21
CA PHE A 61 -10.43 -5.52 -12.67
C PHE A 61 -9.13 -6.17 -13.16
N ALA A 62 -9.21 -6.88 -14.29
CA ALA A 62 -8.05 -7.52 -14.90
C ALA A 62 -7.27 -6.53 -15.76
N PHE A 63 -5.94 -6.54 -15.70
CA PHE A 63 -5.10 -5.70 -16.56
C PHE A 63 -5.09 -6.15 -18.01
N ALA A 64 -5.34 -7.43 -18.26
CA ALA A 64 -5.34 -8.01 -19.60
C ALA A 64 -6.63 -7.74 -20.43
N SER A 65 -7.65 -7.12 -19.83
CA SER A 65 -8.94 -6.92 -20.50
C SER A 65 -9.54 -5.55 -20.19
N ASN A 66 -10.30 -5.01 -21.16
CA ASN A 66 -11.04 -3.75 -21.02
C ASN A 66 -12.46 -4.00 -20.45
N THR A 67 -12.60 -4.89 -19.47
CA THR A 67 -13.88 -5.19 -18.85
C THR A 67 -14.15 -4.30 -17.64
N THR A 68 -15.42 -4.07 -17.36
CA THR A 68 -15.85 -3.39 -16.14
C THR A 68 -15.39 -4.20 -14.90
N GLY A 69 -14.98 -3.50 -13.85
CA GLY A 69 -14.62 -4.14 -12.58
C GLY A 69 -15.76 -4.97 -12.00
N THR A 70 -15.41 -6.08 -11.38
CA THR A 70 -16.35 -6.95 -10.69
C THR A 70 -16.31 -6.71 -9.18
N ASN A 71 -17.43 -6.88 -8.51
CA ASN A 71 -17.51 -6.77 -7.05
C ASN A 71 -16.74 -7.93 -6.40
N LEU A 72 -15.78 -7.60 -5.52
CA LEU A 72 -15.03 -8.55 -4.71
C LEU A 72 -15.62 -8.70 -3.30
N GLY A 73 -16.26 -7.66 -2.78
CA GLY A 73 -16.82 -7.57 -1.42
C GLY A 73 -16.90 -6.11 -0.98
N ASP A 74 -17.05 -5.88 0.31
CA ASP A 74 -17.21 -4.56 0.89
C ASP A 74 -16.14 -4.28 1.96
N LEU A 75 -15.70 -3.03 2.07
CA LEU A 75 -14.96 -2.51 3.23
C LEU A 75 -15.87 -2.56 4.48
N THR A 76 -15.29 -2.52 5.65
CA THR A 76 -16.04 -2.47 6.92
C THR A 76 -16.81 -1.15 7.09
N ARG A 77 -16.51 -0.15 6.26
CA ARG A 77 -17.08 1.20 6.30
C ARG A 77 -17.24 1.79 4.90
N THR A 78 -18.16 2.71 4.74
CA THR A 78 -18.17 3.60 3.57
C THR A 78 -17.03 4.62 3.69
N THR A 79 -16.27 4.84 2.63
CA THR A 79 -15.15 5.78 2.63
C THR A 79 -14.84 6.32 1.24
N TYR A 80 -14.22 7.48 1.18
CA TYR A 80 -13.59 8.05 -0.01
C TYR A 80 -12.32 8.80 0.37
N ILE A 81 -11.47 9.07 -0.62
CA ILE A 81 -10.17 9.72 -0.40
C ILE A 81 -9.29 8.90 0.59
N ALA A 82 -9.45 7.57 0.56
CA ALA A 82 -8.56 6.64 1.24
C ALA A 82 -7.42 6.24 0.30
N GLU A 83 -6.32 5.84 0.89
CA GLU A 83 -5.17 5.31 0.16
C GLU A 83 -5.26 3.79 0.04
N GLY A 84 -4.37 3.23 -0.79
CA GLY A 84 -4.23 1.78 -0.95
C GLY A 84 -2.78 1.34 -0.77
N THR A 85 -2.60 0.23 -0.07
CA THR A 85 -1.33 -0.50 -0.05
C THR A 85 -1.60 -1.99 -0.20
N SER A 86 -0.60 -2.79 -0.46
CA SER A 86 -0.79 -4.22 -0.67
C SER A 86 0.41 -5.06 -0.22
N SER A 87 0.10 -6.25 0.27
CA SER A 87 1.03 -7.38 0.31
C SER A 87 0.82 -8.27 -0.92
N ASN A 88 1.54 -9.37 -1.01
CA ASN A 88 1.38 -10.34 -2.11
C ASN A 88 -0.01 -11.01 -2.14
N THR A 89 -0.77 -10.99 -1.04
CA THR A 89 -2.03 -11.73 -0.90
C THR A 89 -3.23 -10.87 -0.51
N HIS A 90 -2.99 -9.65 -0.02
CA HIS A 90 -4.04 -8.79 0.52
C HIS A 90 -3.88 -7.33 0.09
N GLY A 91 -5.00 -6.67 -0.12
CA GLY A 91 -5.11 -5.22 -0.20
C GLY A 91 -5.48 -4.61 1.15
N TYR A 92 -5.02 -3.38 1.37
CA TYR A 92 -5.30 -2.61 2.58
C TYR A 92 -5.79 -1.22 2.21
N SER A 93 -6.83 -0.75 2.91
CA SER A 93 -7.39 0.59 2.76
C SER A 93 -7.27 1.34 4.08
N PRO A 94 -6.15 2.05 4.31
CA PRO A 94 -5.94 2.82 5.53
C PRO A 94 -6.62 4.19 5.46
N GLY A 95 -7.28 4.57 6.55
CA GLY A 95 -7.86 5.90 6.71
C GLY A 95 -9.07 6.17 5.80
N GLY A 96 -9.14 7.36 5.24
CA GLY A 96 -10.28 7.93 4.54
C GLY A 96 -10.96 9.00 5.37
N LEU A 97 -12.04 9.59 4.84
CA LEU A 97 -12.66 10.74 5.48
C LEU A 97 -13.20 10.43 6.89
N GLY A 98 -12.62 11.09 7.89
CA GLY A 98 -13.07 11.05 9.28
C GLY A 98 -12.73 9.75 10.03
N VAL A 99 -11.92 8.87 9.48
CA VAL A 99 -11.60 7.57 10.09
C VAL A 99 -10.09 7.27 10.11
N SER A 100 -9.67 6.48 11.10
CA SER A 100 -8.31 5.96 11.22
C SER A 100 -8.21 4.45 10.92
N THR A 101 -9.33 3.76 10.78
CA THR A 101 -9.37 2.31 10.54
C THR A 101 -8.55 1.92 9.31
N ILE A 102 -7.85 0.81 9.41
CA ILE A 102 -7.21 0.12 8.28
C ILE A 102 -8.07 -1.12 7.97
N ASP A 103 -8.65 -1.19 6.78
CA ASP A 103 -9.35 -2.38 6.31
C ASP A 103 -8.40 -3.27 5.50
N LYS A 104 -8.56 -4.58 5.63
CA LYS A 104 -7.81 -5.63 4.95
C LYS A 104 -8.75 -6.55 4.20
N PHE A 105 -8.49 -6.81 2.92
CA PHE A 105 -9.22 -7.76 2.09
C PHE A 105 -8.28 -8.70 1.33
N GLN A 106 -8.73 -9.91 1.08
CA GLN A 106 -7.95 -10.94 0.41
C GLN A 106 -8.15 -10.88 -1.12
N PHE A 107 -7.08 -11.09 -1.89
CA PHE A 107 -7.17 -11.09 -3.36
C PHE A 107 -7.78 -12.37 -3.93
N ALA A 108 -7.49 -13.53 -3.31
CA ALA A 108 -7.86 -14.84 -3.83
C ALA A 108 -9.34 -15.18 -3.68
N THR A 109 -10.05 -14.54 -2.78
CA THR A 109 -11.45 -14.87 -2.46
C THR A 109 -12.32 -13.63 -2.42
N ALA A 110 -13.55 -13.76 -2.95
CA ALA A 110 -14.57 -12.71 -2.87
C ALA A 110 -15.17 -12.69 -1.46
N ASN A 111 -14.60 -11.91 -0.57
CA ASN A 111 -15.07 -11.72 0.81
C ASN A 111 -15.00 -10.26 1.21
N ASN A 112 -15.86 -9.89 2.17
CA ASN A 112 -15.77 -8.57 2.77
C ASN A 112 -14.44 -8.38 3.50
N ALA A 113 -13.99 -7.14 3.57
CA ALA A 113 -12.84 -6.76 4.34
C ALA A 113 -13.07 -6.96 5.85
N SER A 114 -11.99 -7.07 6.57
CA SER A 114 -11.95 -7.05 8.04
C SER A 114 -11.07 -5.90 8.52
N SER A 115 -11.29 -5.44 9.75
CA SER A 115 -10.40 -4.44 10.36
C SER A 115 -9.01 -5.04 10.60
N HIS A 116 -7.97 -4.28 10.23
CA HIS A 116 -6.55 -4.63 10.40
C HIS A 116 -5.82 -3.64 11.33
N GLY A 117 -6.51 -3.04 12.25
CA GLY A 117 -5.96 -2.02 13.15
C GLY A 117 -6.32 -0.60 12.72
N SER A 118 -5.51 0.37 13.09
CA SER A 118 -5.79 1.79 12.82
C SER A 118 -4.51 2.60 12.64
N LEU A 119 -4.62 3.72 11.94
CA LEU A 119 -3.67 4.82 12.03
C LEU A 119 -3.76 5.47 13.42
N THR A 120 -2.76 6.25 13.81
CA THR A 120 -2.77 6.97 15.09
C THR A 120 -3.83 8.07 15.15
N SER A 121 -4.24 8.58 13.99
CA SER A 121 -5.31 9.57 13.84
C SER A 121 -6.07 9.39 12.53
N ALA A 122 -7.32 9.88 12.48
CA ALA A 122 -8.09 9.93 11.24
C ALA A 122 -7.35 10.75 10.18
N ARG A 123 -7.22 10.19 8.96
CA ARG A 123 -6.40 10.77 7.90
C ARG A 123 -6.99 10.45 6.54
N HIS A 124 -7.05 11.47 5.67
CA HIS A 124 -7.39 11.30 4.26
C HIS A 124 -6.55 12.23 3.38
N SER A 125 -6.64 12.10 2.06
CA SER A 125 -5.81 12.85 1.12
C SER A 125 -4.32 12.75 1.46
N SER A 126 -3.91 11.61 1.95
CA SER A 126 -2.52 11.25 2.25
C SER A 126 -1.86 10.66 1.01
N GLY A 127 -0.62 10.26 1.11
CA GLY A 127 0.02 9.34 0.19
C GLY A 127 0.29 8.02 0.89
N ALA A 128 0.47 6.96 0.13
CA ALA A 128 0.84 5.67 0.68
C ALA A 128 1.91 4.97 -0.16
N SER A 129 2.70 4.15 0.50
CA SER A 129 3.68 3.25 -0.10
C SER A 129 3.77 1.97 0.73
N ASN A 130 4.41 0.94 0.23
CA ASN A 130 4.61 -0.30 0.96
C ASN A 130 5.86 -1.05 0.50
N ASN A 131 6.35 -1.92 1.37
CA ASN A 131 7.23 -3.03 1.02
C ASN A 131 6.45 -4.35 1.14
N GLU A 132 7.13 -5.48 1.22
CA GLU A 132 6.50 -6.81 1.34
C GLU A 132 5.79 -7.03 2.68
N THR A 133 6.22 -6.36 3.75
CA THR A 133 5.81 -6.63 5.14
C THR A 133 5.01 -5.52 5.77
N ASP A 134 5.14 -4.30 5.28
CA ASP A 134 4.61 -3.10 5.93
C ASP A 134 3.97 -2.12 4.94
N GLY A 135 2.90 -1.47 5.37
CA GLY A 135 2.32 -0.32 4.71
C GLY A 135 2.72 0.99 5.41
N PHE A 136 2.88 2.04 4.62
CA PHE A 136 3.25 3.38 5.08
C PHE A 136 2.23 4.40 4.56
N VAL A 137 1.77 5.28 5.43
CA VAL A 137 0.84 6.36 5.11
C VAL A 137 1.45 7.68 5.58
N PHE A 138 1.44 8.69 4.72
CA PHE A 138 2.15 9.94 5.00
C PHE A 138 1.43 11.18 4.49
N GLY A 139 1.67 12.31 5.17
CA GLY A 139 0.99 13.56 4.89
C GLY A 139 -0.51 13.49 5.14
N GLY A 140 -1.29 14.28 4.44
CA GLY A 140 -2.74 14.25 4.46
C GLY A 140 -3.39 15.50 5.05
N GLN A 141 -4.71 15.44 5.19
CA GLN A 141 -5.49 16.55 5.74
C GLN A 141 -4.94 17.02 7.09
N SER A 142 -5.08 18.28 7.35
CA SER A 142 -4.46 19.02 8.46
C SER A 142 -2.98 19.33 8.25
N PHE A 143 -2.44 19.06 7.04
CA PHE A 143 -1.08 19.41 6.68
C PHE A 143 -0.06 18.85 7.68
N VAL A 144 0.01 17.54 7.76
CA VAL A 144 0.97 16.83 8.61
C VAL A 144 2.14 16.31 7.77
N SER A 145 3.31 16.23 8.39
CA SER A 145 4.52 15.64 7.77
C SER A 145 4.76 14.20 8.18
N THR A 146 4.05 13.70 9.18
CA THR A 146 4.29 12.36 9.75
C THR A 146 4.13 11.24 8.72
N ILE A 147 5.04 10.28 8.80
CA ILE A 147 4.96 8.97 8.14
C ILE A 147 4.55 7.96 9.22
N GLU A 148 3.46 7.26 8.99
CA GLU A 148 3.00 6.17 9.85
C GLU A 148 3.22 4.83 9.17
N LYS A 149 3.68 3.84 9.95
CA LYS A 149 3.96 2.48 9.51
C LYS A 149 3.03 1.49 10.22
N TYR A 150 2.48 0.52 9.49
CA TYR A 150 1.75 -0.62 10.04
C TYR A 150 2.18 -1.93 9.37
N ALA A 151 2.30 -2.99 10.18
CA ALA A 151 2.72 -4.30 9.68
C ALA A 151 1.54 -5.07 9.07
N PHE A 152 1.76 -5.77 7.96
CA PHE A 152 0.73 -6.60 7.33
C PHE A 152 0.40 -7.88 8.12
N THR A 153 1.26 -8.27 9.05
CA THR A 153 1.13 -9.49 9.84
C THR A 153 0.38 -9.30 11.16
N SER A 154 0.16 -8.06 11.61
CA SER A 154 -0.41 -7.78 12.94
C SER A 154 -1.50 -6.70 12.90
N ASN A 155 -2.59 -6.91 13.65
CA ASN A 155 -3.72 -5.98 13.75
C ASN A 155 -3.48 -4.96 14.88
N THR A 156 -2.45 -4.15 14.75
CA THR A 156 -2.09 -3.13 15.76
C THR A 156 -2.28 -1.72 15.23
N THR A 157 -2.32 -0.75 16.13
CA THR A 157 -2.24 0.65 15.73
C THR A 157 -0.90 0.92 15.07
N ALA A 158 -0.91 1.70 13.99
CA ALA A 158 0.30 2.15 13.31
C ALA A 158 1.23 2.92 14.26
N SER A 159 2.49 2.93 13.95
CA SER A 159 3.52 3.66 14.70
C SER A 159 4.17 4.74 13.83
N SER A 160 4.76 5.76 14.46
CA SER A 160 5.55 6.76 13.73
C SER A 160 6.77 6.11 13.08
N HIS A 161 7.03 6.47 11.83
CA HIS A 161 8.20 6.07 11.05
C HIS A 161 9.07 7.26 10.61
N GLY A 162 8.82 8.44 11.14
CA GLY A 162 9.55 9.67 10.79
C GLY A 162 8.64 10.74 10.18
N ASN A 163 9.24 11.68 9.47
CA ASN A 163 8.53 12.81 8.88
C ASN A 163 9.02 13.09 7.45
N LEU A 164 8.10 13.57 6.63
CA LEU A 164 8.44 14.22 5.35
C LEU A 164 9.11 15.57 5.62
N THR A 165 9.81 16.10 4.63
CA THR A 165 10.44 17.42 4.71
C THR A 165 9.41 18.55 4.79
N GLU A 166 8.20 18.32 4.29
CA GLU A 166 7.13 19.30 4.25
C GLU A 166 5.79 18.71 4.70
N ALA A 167 5.05 19.49 5.48
CA ALA A 167 3.67 19.19 5.85
C ALA A 167 2.72 19.56 4.70
N THR A 168 2.17 18.57 4.04
CA THR A 168 1.35 18.76 2.83
C THR A 168 0.17 17.80 2.77
N ASN A 169 -0.84 18.22 2.03
CA ASN A 169 -2.03 17.45 1.70
C ASN A 169 -1.92 16.91 0.25
N ALA A 170 -2.71 15.88 -0.09
CA ALA A 170 -2.83 15.31 -1.44
C ALA A 170 -1.47 14.88 -2.06
N LYS A 171 -0.65 14.19 -1.30
CA LYS A 171 0.57 13.54 -1.83
C LYS A 171 0.22 12.26 -2.56
N THR A 172 1.07 11.90 -3.51
CA THR A 172 1.05 10.60 -4.17
C THR A 172 2.22 9.75 -3.67
N GLY A 173 1.99 8.46 -3.43
CA GLY A 173 3.00 7.53 -3.00
C GLY A 173 3.44 6.56 -4.09
N ASN A 174 4.72 6.21 -4.06
CA ASN A 174 5.33 5.16 -4.86
C ASN A 174 6.33 4.39 -4.01
N SER A 175 6.67 3.19 -4.44
CA SER A 175 7.59 2.30 -3.74
C SER A 175 8.69 1.79 -4.66
N SER A 176 9.87 1.60 -4.09
CA SER A 176 10.85 0.63 -4.56
C SER A 176 10.90 -0.53 -3.55
N GLU A 177 11.77 -1.46 -3.74
CA GLU A 177 12.00 -2.57 -2.79
C GLU A 177 12.41 -2.08 -1.39
N THR A 178 13.16 -0.98 -1.30
CA THR A 178 13.80 -0.51 -0.06
C THR A 178 13.33 0.86 0.42
N HIS A 179 12.64 1.64 -0.43
CA HIS A 179 12.27 3.02 -0.12
C HIS A 179 10.85 3.36 -0.57
N GLY A 180 10.19 4.20 0.22
CA GLY A 180 9.00 4.92 -0.17
C GLY A 180 9.33 6.31 -0.72
N PHE A 181 8.46 6.79 -1.62
CA PHE A 181 8.55 8.12 -2.22
C PHE A 181 7.23 8.84 -2.06
N ALA A 182 7.28 10.09 -1.60
CA ALA A 182 6.13 10.95 -1.43
C ALA A 182 6.27 12.15 -2.36
N SER A 183 5.39 12.26 -3.34
CA SER A 183 5.52 13.25 -4.43
C SER A 183 4.40 14.28 -4.39
N GLY A 184 4.74 15.53 -4.73
CA GLY A 184 3.79 16.61 -4.95
C GLY A 184 3.03 17.03 -3.70
N GLY A 185 1.73 17.28 -3.88
CA GLY A 185 0.84 17.77 -2.84
C GLY A 185 0.69 19.29 -2.83
N TYR A 186 -0.07 19.80 -1.87
CA TYR A 186 -0.19 21.23 -1.67
C TYR A 186 -0.12 21.62 -0.19
N SER A 187 0.25 22.86 0.08
CA SER A 187 0.29 23.44 1.41
C SER A 187 -0.32 24.85 1.38
N ASN A 188 -1.17 25.16 2.34
CA ASN A 188 -1.71 26.52 2.49
C ASN A 188 -0.78 27.45 3.30
N ALA A 189 0.25 26.89 3.94
CA ALA A 189 1.23 27.63 4.74
C ALA A 189 2.52 27.97 3.97
N LEU A 190 2.71 27.40 2.77
CA LEU A 190 3.92 27.54 1.98
C LEU A 190 3.65 28.17 0.62
N SER A 191 4.65 28.86 0.05
CA SER A 191 4.57 29.41 -1.30
C SER A 191 5.71 28.81 -2.15
N PRO A 192 5.44 28.29 -3.36
CA PRO A 192 4.12 28.11 -3.98
C PRO A 192 3.27 27.08 -3.25
N ILE A 193 1.94 27.23 -3.32
CA ILE A 193 0.98 26.33 -2.64
C ILE A 193 1.02 24.89 -3.17
N PHE A 194 1.26 24.71 -4.48
CA PHE A 194 1.49 23.39 -5.09
C PHE A 194 2.97 23.04 -5.03
N ARG A 195 3.26 21.81 -4.62
CA ARG A 195 4.63 21.33 -4.38
C ARG A 195 5.10 20.45 -5.52
N THR A 196 6.39 20.56 -5.85
CA THR A 196 7.08 19.72 -6.84
C THR A 196 8.12 18.80 -6.18
N THR A 197 8.22 18.85 -4.86
CA THR A 197 9.16 18.04 -4.08
C THR A 197 8.82 16.56 -4.13
N VAL A 198 9.87 15.73 -4.12
CA VAL A 198 9.79 14.30 -3.91
C VAL A 198 10.61 13.96 -2.68
N ASP A 199 9.95 13.56 -1.62
CA ASP A 199 10.60 13.02 -0.43
C ASP A 199 10.88 11.53 -0.64
N LYS A 200 12.05 11.08 -0.20
CA LYS A 200 12.44 9.67 -0.18
C LYS A 200 12.73 9.26 1.26
N PHE A 201 12.16 8.17 1.71
CA PHE A 201 12.42 7.60 3.04
C PHE A 201 12.70 6.09 2.96
N ALA A 202 13.59 5.60 3.82
CA ALA A 202 13.93 4.18 3.85
C ALA A 202 12.87 3.39 4.64
N PHE A 203 12.51 2.20 4.17
CA PHE A 203 11.57 1.34 4.90
C PHE A 203 12.16 0.71 6.16
N ALA A 204 13.49 0.50 6.18
CA ALA A 204 14.18 -0.19 7.26
C ALA A 204 14.53 0.71 8.46
N SER A 205 14.50 2.03 8.31
CA SER A 205 14.94 2.96 9.36
C SER A 205 14.01 4.17 9.46
N ASN A 206 13.77 4.60 10.68
CA ASN A 206 13.05 5.85 10.96
C ASN A 206 13.95 7.04 10.56
N THR A 207 13.46 7.92 9.72
CA THR A 207 14.15 9.15 9.27
C THR A 207 13.42 10.41 9.74
#